data_73ff052812ea812d6d2cf1c2d5a69a9d
#
_entry.id   73ff052812ea812d6d2cf1c2d5a69a9d
#
_cell.length_a   1.000
_cell.length_b   1.000
_cell.length_c   1.000
_cell.angle_alpha   90.00
_cell.angle_beta   90.00
_cell.angle_gamma   90.00
#
_symmetry.space_group_name_H-M   'P 1'
#
loop_
_entity.id
_entity.type
_entity.pdbx_description
1 polymer ?
#
loop_
_entity_poly.entity_id
_entity_poly.type
_entity_poly.pdbx_seq_one_letter_code
_entity_poly.pdbx_strand_id
1 'polypeptide(L)'
;AQNRADELMKQAQENLTKKEYIKARYLFLQAYNAFATQDKYVQAVECGVNASALYHRENYYKEAFELLRGAEQVVATGEQKTGKAMPNLRFRINKERLQMYINLKNPARAKEQLTKLEETAKASHNDSLSNDLLYTQANYYYTFGMNTQGDAATNRLIGQYKEQKNYAKVDECYKTLISIARKANNAGLVARTYDKYILWTDSV
;
A
#
# COMPACT_ATOMS: atom_id res chain seq x y z
N ALA A 1 -3.25 -17.47 -24.83
CA ALA A 1 -3.52 -16.08 -24.44
C ALA A 1 -3.56 -15.90 -22.92
N GLN A 2 -4.34 -16.72 -22.17
CA GLN A 2 -4.35 -16.68 -20.70
C GLN A 2 -2.99 -16.97 -20.11
N ASN A 3 -2.30 -17.99 -20.64
CA ASN A 3 -0.98 -18.40 -20.17
C ASN A 3 0.06 -17.30 -20.37
N ARG A 4 -0.11 -16.47 -21.39
CA ARG A 4 0.81 -15.36 -21.66
C ARG A 4 0.75 -14.31 -20.56
N ALA A 5 -0.43 -13.90 -20.12
CA ALA A 5 -0.59 -12.91 -19.07
C ALA A 5 -0.04 -13.43 -17.73
N ASP A 6 -0.39 -14.67 -17.38
CA ASP A 6 0.12 -15.32 -16.17
C ASP A 6 1.64 -15.44 -16.18
N GLU A 7 2.21 -15.81 -17.31
CA GLU A 7 3.67 -15.92 -17.47
C GLU A 7 4.36 -14.57 -17.32
N LEU A 8 3.79 -13.51 -17.92
CA LEU A 8 4.32 -12.16 -17.77
C LEU A 8 4.32 -11.70 -16.31
N MET A 9 3.23 -11.97 -15.60
CA MET A 9 3.12 -11.62 -14.18
C MET A 9 4.15 -12.37 -13.35
N LYS A 10 4.32 -13.66 -13.60
CA LYS A 10 5.31 -14.49 -12.92
C LYS A 10 6.73 -13.97 -13.15
N GLN A 11 7.09 -13.67 -14.40
CA GLN A 11 8.38 -13.10 -14.73
C GLN A 11 8.59 -11.73 -14.07
N ALA A 12 7.55 -10.90 -14.02
CA ALA A 12 7.60 -9.61 -13.36
C ALA A 12 7.92 -9.78 -11.86
N GLN A 13 7.24 -10.70 -11.19
CA GLN A 13 7.47 -10.99 -9.78
C GLN A 13 8.87 -11.53 -9.52
N GLU A 14 9.37 -12.40 -10.38
CA GLU A 14 10.74 -12.92 -10.30
C GLU A 14 11.77 -11.80 -10.44
N ASN A 15 11.59 -10.90 -11.40
CA ASN A 15 12.48 -9.76 -11.59
C ASN A 15 12.42 -8.80 -10.40
N LEU A 16 11.24 -8.60 -9.83
CA LEU A 16 11.08 -7.78 -8.63
C LEU A 16 11.87 -8.36 -7.45
N THR A 17 11.79 -9.66 -7.26
CA THR A 17 12.53 -10.37 -6.20
C THR A 17 14.04 -10.21 -6.38
N LYS A 18 14.50 -10.22 -7.63
CA LYS A 18 15.93 -10.02 -7.97
C LYS A 18 16.32 -8.54 -7.95
N LYS A 19 15.40 -7.64 -7.61
CA LYS A 19 15.63 -6.19 -7.61
C LYS A 19 15.96 -5.61 -8.99
N GLU A 20 15.54 -6.29 -10.04
CA GLU A 20 15.63 -5.81 -11.42
C GLU A 20 14.39 -4.98 -11.74
N TYR A 21 14.34 -3.77 -11.18
CA TYR A 21 13.12 -2.96 -11.12
C TYR A 21 12.60 -2.48 -12.46
N ILE A 22 13.50 -2.11 -13.37
CA ILE A 22 13.11 -1.63 -14.72
C ILE A 22 12.46 -2.77 -15.51
N LYS A 23 13.06 -3.95 -15.48
CA LYS A 23 12.50 -5.14 -16.15
C LYS A 23 11.16 -5.53 -15.51
N ALA A 24 11.09 -5.54 -14.17
CA ALA A 24 9.87 -5.86 -13.45
C ALA A 24 8.73 -4.90 -13.85
N ARG A 25 9.01 -3.61 -13.90
CA ARG A 25 8.01 -2.60 -14.29
C ARG A 25 7.47 -2.86 -15.69
N TYR A 26 8.36 -3.09 -16.64
CA TYR A 26 7.99 -3.36 -18.03
C TYR A 26 7.09 -4.59 -18.13
N LEU A 27 7.44 -5.66 -17.43
CA LEU A 27 6.67 -6.90 -17.43
C LEU A 27 5.32 -6.75 -16.72
N PHE A 28 5.27 -6.01 -15.60
CA PHE A 28 4.01 -5.70 -14.95
C PHE A 28 3.07 -4.88 -15.84
N LEU A 29 3.61 -3.93 -16.60
CA LEU A 29 2.81 -3.15 -17.56
C LEU A 29 2.22 -4.04 -18.65
N GLN A 30 3.02 -4.93 -19.21
CA GLN A 30 2.53 -5.87 -20.22
C GLN A 30 1.47 -6.81 -19.64
N ALA A 31 1.71 -7.34 -18.44
CA ALA A 31 0.74 -8.20 -17.77
C ALA A 31 -0.55 -7.45 -17.45
N TYR A 32 -0.45 -6.21 -16.98
CA TYR A 32 -1.60 -5.33 -16.73
C TYR A 32 -2.49 -5.21 -17.97
N ASN A 33 -1.90 -4.86 -19.09
CA ASN A 33 -2.64 -4.70 -20.34
C ASN A 33 -3.30 -6.01 -20.77
N ALA A 34 -2.59 -7.13 -20.66
CA ALA A 34 -3.10 -8.45 -21.04
C ALA A 34 -4.28 -8.87 -20.14
N PHE A 35 -4.15 -8.71 -18.83
CA PHE A 35 -5.23 -9.06 -17.90
C PHE A 35 -6.45 -8.15 -18.07
N ALA A 36 -6.23 -6.85 -18.27
CA ALA A 36 -7.33 -5.90 -18.48
C ALA A 36 -8.15 -6.28 -19.72
N THR A 37 -7.49 -6.68 -20.81
CA THR A 37 -8.13 -7.14 -22.03
C THR A 37 -8.98 -8.40 -21.83
N GLN A 38 -8.59 -9.23 -20.87
CA GLN A 38 -9.27 -10.50 -20.57
C GLN A 38 -10.31 -10.38 -19.46
N ASP A 39 -10.59 -9.17 -18.99
CA ASP A 39 -11.50 -8.91 -17.85
C ASP A 39 -11.06 -9.65 -16.57
N LYS A 40 -9.76 -9.83 -16.39
CA LYS A 40 -9.15 -10.37 -15.18
C LYS A 40 -8.82 -9.21 -14.24
N TYR A 41 -9.84 -8.68 -13.57
CA TYR A 41 -9.78 -7.42 -12.83
C TYR A 41 -8.79 -7.44 -11.68
N VAL A 42 -8.79 -8.51 -10.87
CA VAL A 42 -7.91 -8.62 -9.70
C VAL A 42 -6.45 -8.62 -10.14
N GLN A 43 -6.11 -9.45 -11.13
CA GLN A 43 -4.75 -9.56 -11.64
C GLN A 43 -4.30 -8.27 -12.33
N ALA A 44 -5.21 -7.64 -13.10
CA ALA A 44 -4.92 -6.38 -13.76
C ALA A 44 -4.57 -5.29 -12.74
N VAL A 45 -5.39 -5.12 -11.71
CA VAL A 45 -5.14 -4.13 -10.67
C VAL A 45 -3.84 -4.44 -9.93
N GLU A 46 -3.57 -5.68 -9.60
CA GLU A 46 -2.32 -6.07 -8.96
C GLU A 46 -1.11 -5.66 -9.79
N CYS A 47 -1.12 -5.98 -11.08
CA CYS A 47 -0.03 -5.62 -11.98
C CYS A 47 0.08 -4.10 -12.16
N GLY A 48 -1.04 -3.41 -12.29
CA GLY A 48 -1.07 -1.96 -12.44
C GLY A 48 -0.53 -1.24 -11.22
N VAL A 49 -0.92 -1.66 -10.03
CA VAL A 49 -0.42 -1.08 -8.77
C VAL A 49 1.06 -1.35 -8.58
N ASN A 50 1.52 -2.57 -8.89
CA ASN A 50 2.94 -2.90 -8.80
C ASN A 50 3.78 -2.06 -9.77
N ALA A 51 3.32 -1.88 -11.01
CA ALA A 51 4.00 -1.03 -11.99
C ALA A 51 4.01 0.43 -11.54
N SER A 52 2.90 0.92 -10.98
CA SER A 52 2.82 2.28 -10.44
C SER A 52 3.83 2.48 -9.31
N ALA A 53 3.93 1.51 -8.39
CA ALA A 53 4.89 1.58 -7.29
C ALA A 53 6.34 1.65 -7.81
N LEU A 54 6.63 0.95 -8.90
CA LEU A 54 7.96 0.98 -9.51
C LEU A 54 8.26 2.30 -10.22
N TYR A 55 7.26 2.92 -10.87
CA TYR A 55 7.39 4.29 -11.37
C TYR A 55 7.64 5.26 -10.23
N HIS A 56 6.87 5.14 -9.14
CA HIS A 56 7.02 5.97 -7.95
C HIS A 56 8.42 5.85 -7.34
N ARG A 57 8.96 4.65 -7.30
CA ARG A 57 10.31 4.38 -6.79
C ARG A 57 11.37 5.24 -7.50
N GLU A 58 11.19 5.50 -8.77
CA GLU A 58 12.10 6.30 -9.59
C GLU A 58 11.64 7.76 -9.74
N ASN A 59 10.65 8.18 -8.96
CA ASN A 59 10.09 9.53 -8.98
C ASN A 59 9.37 9.89 -10.28
N TYR A 60 8.89 8.91 -11.02
CA TYR A 60 8.04 9.12 -12.19
C TYR A 60 6.58 9.23 -11.75
N TYR A 61 6.26 10.30 -11.02
CA TYR A 61 4.93 10.48 -10.42
C TYR A 61 3.81 10.59 -11.44
N LYS A 62 4.05 11.30 -12.54
CA LYS A 62 3.03 11.45 -13.59
C LYS A 62 2.58 10.10 -14.13
N GLU A 63 3.54 9.26 -14.51
CA GLU A 63 3.29 7.93 -15.03
C GLU A 63 2.62 7.04 -13.98
N ALA A 64 3.06 7.14 -12.74
CA ALA A 64 2.46 6.39 -11.64
C ALA A 64 1.00 6.74 -11.41
N PHE A 65 0.67 8.04 -11.36
CA PHE A 65 -0.72 8.50 -11.18
C PHE A 65 -1.61 8.13 -12.38
N GLU A 66 -1.10 8.26 -13.59
CA GLU A 66 -1.85 7.89 -14.80
C GLU A 66 -2.19 6.40 -14.80
N LEU A 67 -1.24 5.57 -14.39
CA LEU A 67 -1.45 4.12 -14.34
C LEU A 67 -2.51 3.76 -13.29
N LEU A 68 -2.51 4.41 -12.13
CA LEU A 68 -3.54 4.20 -11.11
C LEU A 68 -4.92 4.64 -11.62
N ARG A 69 -4.98 5.71 -12.39
CA ARG A 69 -6.24 6.14 -13.01
C ARG A 69 -6.73 5.08 -14.00
N GLY A 70 -5.84 4.49 -14.78
CA GLY A 70 -6.18 3.37 -15.66
C GLY A 70 -6.69 2.16 -14.88
N ALA A 71 -6.05 1.83 -13.78
CA ALA A 71 -6.50 0.74 -12.91
C ALA A 71 -7.90 1.02 -12.32
N GLU A 72 -8.19 2.26 -11.95
CA GLU A 72 -9.55 2.65 -11.52
C GLU A 72 -10.60 2.40 -12.60
N GLN A 73 -10.26 2.70 -13.86
CA GLN A 73 -11.16 2.42 -14.99
C GLN A 73 -11.40 0.92 -15.15
N VAL A 74 -10.37 0.11 -14.95
CA VAL A 74 -10.52 -1.36 -14.97
C VAL A 74 -11.50 -1.81 -13.89
N VAL A 75 -11.37 -1.27 -12.68
CA VAL A 75 -12.28 -1.58 -11.57
C VAL A 75 -13.71 -1.13 -11.90
N ALA A 76 -13.88 0.10 -12.39
CA ALA A 76 -15.20 0.62 -12.76
C ALA A 76 -15.87 -0.26 -13.81
N THR A 77 -15.13 -0.68 -14.83
CA THR A 77 -15.61 -1.61 -15.85
C THR A 77 -16.02 -2.95 -15.23
N GLY A 78 -15.20 -3.47 -14.34
CA GLY A 78 -15.49 -4.73 -13.65
C GLY A 78 -16.74 -4.65 -12.78
N GLU A 79 -16.90 -3.56 -12.05
CA GLU A 79 -18.09 -3.34 -11.22
C GLU A 79 -19.35 -3.24 -12.08
N GLN A 80 -19.26 -2.55 -13.21
CA GLN A 80 -20.38 -2.41 -14.14
C GLN A 80 -20.76 -3.75 -14.76
N LYS A 81 -19.77 -4.51 -15.26
CA LYS A 81 -20.02 -5.80 -15.92
C LYS A 81 -20.51 -6.88 -14.97
N THR A 82 -20.00 -6.91 -13.74
CA THR A 82 -20.36 -7.94 -12.76
C THR A 82 -21.56 -7.56 -11.89
N GLY A 83 -21.89 -6.27 -11.83
CA GLY A 83 -22.91 -5.73 -10.93
C GLY A 83 -22.52 -5.76 -9.46
N LYS A 84 -21.23 -5.95 -9.15
CA LYS A 84 -20.72 -6.06 -7.78
C LYS A 84 -19.64 -5.03 -7.53
N ALA A 85 -19.69 -4.36 -6.36
CA ALA A 85 -18.63 -3.46 -5.92
C ALA A 85 -17.35 -4.26 -5.65
N MET A 86 -16.20 -3.60 -5.86
CA MET A 86 -14.88 -4.19 -5.65
C MET A 86 -14.06 -3.33 -4.68
N PRO A 87 -14.49 -3.23 -3.41
CA PRO A 87 -13.83 -2.33 -2.46
C PRO A 87 -12.37 -2.70 -2.17
N ASN A 88 -12.02 -3.99 -2.20
CA ASN A 88 -10.65 -4.42 -1.98
C ASN A 88 -9.70 -3.86 -3.05
N LEU A 89 -10.14 -3.84 -4.30
CA LEU A 89 -9.33 -3.31 -5.40
C LEU A 89 -9.23 -1.79 -5.33
N ARG A 90 -10.32 -1.11 -5.00
CA ARG A 90 -10.32 0.34 -4.81
C ARG A 90 -9.42 0.75 -3.64
N PHE A 91 -9.46 0.01 -2.54
CA PHE A 91 -8.58 0.23 -1.40
C PHE A 91 -7.11 0.17 -1.83
N ARG A 92 -6.76 -0.83 -2.59
CA ARG A 92 -5.37 -1.04 -3.04
C ARG A 92 -4.86 0.12 -3.89
N ILE A 93 -5.68 0.59 -4.82
CA ILE A 93 -5.35 1.73 -5.68
C ILE A 93 -5.20 3.01 -4.86
N ASN A 94 -6.15 3.29 -3.98
CA ASN A 94 -6.14 4.50 -3.17
C ASN A 94 -5.00 4.50 -2.15
N LYS A 95 -4.63 3.35 -1.62
CA LYS A 95 -3.48 3.20 -0.72
C LYS A 95 -2.18 3.59 -1.42
N GLU A 96 -1.97 3.12 -2.65
CA GLU A 96 -0.78 3.49 -3.43
C GLU A 96 -0.77 4.99 -3.75
N ARG A 97 -1.92 5.54 -4.12
CA ARG A 97 -2.04 6.99 -4.39
C ARG A 97 -1.75 7.81 -3.14
N LEU A 98 -2.27 7.39 -2.00
CA LEU A 98 -2.00 8.05 -0.71
C LEU A 98 -0.51 8.05 -0.40
N GLN A 99 0.18 6.94 -0.59
CA GLN A 99 1.61 6.85 -0.34
C GLN A 99 2.40 7.86 -1.19
N MET A 100 2.00 8.06 -2.43
CA MET A 100 2.63 9.05 -3.29
C MET A 100 2.42 10.48 -2.78
N TYR A 101 1.22 10.82 -2.35
CA TYR A 101 0.94 12.15 -1.79
C TYR A 101 1.65 12.37 -0.46
N ILE A 102 1.82 11.33 0.35
CA ILE A 102 2.64 11.41 1.57
C ILE A 102 4.08 11.73 1.20
N ASN A 103 4.65 11.05 0.23
CA ASN A 103 6.03 11.27 -0.21
C ASN A 103 6.23 12.64 -0.87
N LEU A 104 5.20 13.15 -1.54
CA LEU A 104 5.19 14.49 -2.12
C LEU A 104 4.93 15.59 -1.08
N LYS A 105 4.68 15.22 0.17
CA LYS A 105 4.39 16.16 1.26
C LYS A 105 3.17 17.04 0.95
N ASN A 106 2.14 16.45 0.39
CA ASN A 106 0.88 17.12 0.06
C ASN A 106 -0.23 16.66 1.01
N PRO A 107 -0.40 17.32 2.18
CA PRO A 107 -1.34 16.84 3.20
C PRO A 107 -2.81 16.90 2.73
N ALA A 108 -3.19 17.91 1.94
CA ALA A 108 -4.56 18.05 1.47
C ALA A 108 -4.97 16.87 0.57
N ARG A 109 -4.15 16.54 -0.43
CA ARG A 109 -4.40 15.41 -1.33
C ARG A 109 -4.30 14.07 -0.60
N ALA A 110 -3.33 13.96 0.32
CA ALA A 110 -3.19 12.77 1.15
C ALA A 110 -4.44 12.53 1.99
N LYS A 111 -5.01 13.59 2.60
CA LYS A 111 -6.22 13.50 3.41
C LYS A 111 -7.42 13.00 2.60
N GLU A 112 -7.57 13.49 1.37
CA GLU A 112 -8.64 13.03 0.47
C GLU A 112 -8.56 11.50 0.26
N GLN A 113 -7.35 11.00 0.01
CA GLN A 113 -7.15 9.57 -0.21
C GLN A 113 -7.37 8.76 1.08
N LEU A 114 -6.93 9.28 2.22
CA LEU A 114 -7.14 8.63 3.50
C LEU A 114 -8.64 8.45 3.79
N THR A 115 -9.45 9.47 3.54
CA THR A 115 -10.91 9.41 3.70
C THR A 115 -11.50 8.30 2.82
N LYS A 116 -11.06 8.20 1.57
CA LYS A 116 -11.51 7.14 0.65
C LYS A 116 -11.13 5.75 1.15
N LEU A 117 -9.92 5.60 1.71
CA LEU A 117 -9.48 4.34 2.30
C LEU A 117 -10.34 3.92 3.47
N GLU A 118 -10.65 4.86 4.36
CA GLU A 118 -11.50 4.61 5.52
C GLU A 118 -12.89 4.13 5.09
N GLU A 119 -13.47 4.78 4.09
CA GLU A 119 -14.77 4.41 3.52
C GLU A 119 -14.74 3.02 2.87
N THR A 120 -13.72 2.75 2.06
CA THR A 120 -13.57 1.46 1.38
C THR A 120 -13.33 0.31 2.36
N ALA A 121 -12.54 0.53 3.39
CA ALA A 121 -12.29 -0.48 4.41
C ALA A 121 -13.57 -0.87 5.16
N LYS A 122 -14.43 0.11 5.47
CA LYS A 122 -15.74 -0.15 6.08
C LYS A 122 -16.62 -1.00 5.16
N ALA A 123 -16.63 -0.69 3.87
CA ALA A 123 -17.46 -1.38 2.89
C ALA A 123 -17.00 -2.82 2.64
N SER A 124 -15.73 -3.11 2.82
CA SER A 124 -15.14 -4.41 2.47
C SER A 124 -15.38 -5.51 3.50
N HIS A 125 -15.57 -5.15 4.78
CA HIS A 125 -15.69 -6.10 5.90
C HIS A 125 -14.51 -7.10 5.96
N ASN A 126 -13.31 -6.66 5.57
CA ASN A 126 -12.11 -7.49 5.49
C ASN A 126 -11.09 -7.07 6.55
N ASP A 127 -10.80 -7.97 7.51
CA ASP A 127 -9.89 -7.67 8.62
C ASP A 127 -8.46 -7.36 8.17
N SER A 128 -8.01 -7.96 7.06
CA SER A 128 -6.70 -7.68 6.50
C SER A 128 -6.58 -6.21 6.09
N LEU A 129 -7.64 -5.63 5.52
CA LEU A 129 -7.66 -4.21 5.16
C LEU A 129 -7.65 -3.31 6.39
N SER A 130 -8.21 -3.78 7.52
CA SER A 130 -8.18 -3.03 8.78
C SER A 130 -6.74 -2.79 9.25
N ASN A 131 -5.89 -3.81 9.18
CA ASN A 131 -4.47 -3.68 9.54
C ASN A 131 -3.72 -2.75 8.58
N ASP A 132 -3.97 -2.89 7.29
CA ASP A 132 -3.38 -2.02 6.26
C ASP A 132 -3.81 -0.57 6.45
N LEU A 133 -5.07 -0.35 6.81
CA LEU A 133 -5.58 0.98 7.08
C LEU A 133 -4.89 1.61 8.29
N LEU A 134 -4.75 0.88 9.38
CA LEU A 134 -4.09 1.38 10.59
C LEU A 134 -2.64 1.75 10.32
N TYR A 135 -1.91 0.92 9.59
CA TYR A 135 -0.54 1.22 9.17
C TYR A 135 -0.48 2.50 8.34
N THR A 136 -1.37 2.62 7.37
CA THR A 136 -1.41 3.78 6.47
C THR A 136 -1.81 5.06 7.20
N GLN A 137 -2.74 4.98 8.15
CA GLN A 137 -3.11 6.08 9.03
C GLN A 137 -1.91 6.54 9.87
N ALA A 138 -1.17 5.61 10.47
CA ALA A 138 0.02 5.94 11.25
C ALA A 138 1.06 6.68 10.40
N ASN A 139 1.32 6.18 9.18
CA ASN A 139 2.25 6.82 8.25
C ASN A 139 1.82 8.24 7.93
N TYR A 140 0.54 8.45 7.58
CA TYR A 140 -0.01 9.78 7.30
C TYR A 140 0.13 10.71 8.49
N TYR A 141 -0.34 10.28 9.66
CA TYR A 141 -0.32 11.12 10.85
C TYR A 141 1.09 11.50 11.28
N TYR A 142 2.00 10.54 11.34
CA TYR A 142 3.39 10.83 11.74
C TYR A 142 4.11 11.72 10.73
N THR A 143 3.88 11.51 9.45
CA THR A 143 4.52 12.31 8.39
C THR A 143 4.13 13.79 8.51
N PHE A 144 2.88 14.06 8.86
CA PHE A 144 2.36 15.42 8.93
C PHE A 144 2.28 15.97 10.36
N GLY A 145 3.02 15.36 11.30
CA GLY A 145 3.20 15.90 12.65
C GLY A 145 2.05 15.66 13.61
N MET A 146 1.09 14.81 13.25
CA MET A 146 -0.05 14.48 14.13
C MET A 146 0.28 13.25 14.97
N ASN A 147 1.23 13.42 15.92
CA ASN A 147 1.83 12.30 16.65
C ASN A 147 0.84 11.56 17.55
N THR A 148 -0.11 12.26 18.17
CA THR A 148 -1.13 11.64 19.04
C THR A 148 -1.99 10.65 18.25
N GLN A 149 -2.47 11.07 17.08
CA GLN A 149 -3.27 10.22 16.20
C GLN A 149 -2.43 9.07 15.63
N GLY A 150 -1.17 9.34 15.29
CA GLY A 150 -0.23 8.32 14.85
C GLY A 150 0.00 7.25 15.91
N ASP A 151 0.18 7.66 17.17
CA ASP A 151 0.35 6.76 18.30
C ASP A 151 -0.89 5.89 18.51
N ALA A 152 -2.07 6.47 18.40
CA ALA A 152 -3.33 5.73 18.57
C ALA A 152 -3.46 4.63 17.50
N ALA A 153 -3.19 4.96 16.22
CA ALA A 153 -3.23 3.99 15.14
C ALA A 153 -2.18 2.88 15.32
N THR A 154 -0.96 3.25 15.69
CA THR A 154 0.14 2.32 15.92
C THR A 154 -0.15 1.37 17.06
N ASN A 155 -0.60 1.88 18.21
CA ASN A 155 -0.89 1.05 19.38
C ASN A 155 -2.01 0.04 19.06
N ARG A 156 -3.00 0.46 18.30
CA ARG A 156 -4.09 -0.42 17.88
C ARG A 156 -3.61 -1.50 16.93
N LEU A 157 -2.75 -1.15 15.96
CA LEU A 157 -2.17 -2.11 15.01
C LEU A 157 -1.31 -3.15 15.72
N ILE A 158 -0.41 -2.71 16.58
CA ILE A 158 0.46 -3.61 17.36
C ILE A 158 -0.38 -4.50 18.26
N GLY A 159 -1.41 -3.94 18.91
CA GLY A 159 -2.35 -4.71 19.73
C GLY A 159 -3.03 -5.82 18.94
N GLN A 160 -3.50 -5.53 17.72
CA GLN A 160 -4.13 -6.52 16.86
C GLN A 160 -3.15 -7.64 16.47
N TYR A 161 -1.91 -7.30 16.11
CA TYR A 161 -0.91 -8.31 15.79
C TYR A 161 -0.57 -9.20 17.00
N LYS A 162 -0.48 -8.61 18.19
CA LYS A 162 -0.23 -9.36 19.43
C LYS A 162 -1.37 -10.33 19.74
N GLU A 163 -2.62 -9.89 19.58
CA GLU A 163 -3.80 -10.75 19.75
C GLU A 163 -3.78 -11.93 18.79
N GLN A 164 -3.34 -11.70 17.56
CA GLN A 164 -3.19 -12.72 16.53
C GLN A 164 -1.94 -13.59 16.75
N LYS A 165 -1.14 -13.30 17.77
CA LYS A 165 0.16 -13.94 18.03
C LYS A 165 1.12 -13.85 16.84
N ASN A 166 0.97 -12.79 16.05
CA ASN A 166 1.82 -12.54 14.89
C ASN A 166 2.98 -11.63 15.29
N TYR A 167 3.92 -12.19 16.03
CA TYR A 167 5.05 -11.45 16.62
C TYR A 167 6.04 -10.95 15.56
N ALA A 168 6.17 -11.68 14.47
CA ALA A 168 6.99 -11.23 13.34
C ALA A 168 6.48 -9.91 12.76
N LYS A 169 5.15 -9.74 12.69
CA LYS A 169 4.54 -8.49 12.23
C LYS A 169 4.68 -7.36 13.24
N VAL A 170 4.69 -7.67 14.54
CA VAL A 170 4.97 -6.66 15.57
C VAL A 170 6.38 -6.12 15.38
N ASP A 171 7.36 -6.99 15.21
CA ASP A 171 8.76 -6.62 14.98
C ASP A 171 8.90 -5.76 13.73
N GLU A 172 8.33 -6.21 12.63
CA GLU A 172 8.32 -5.48 11.37
C GLU A 172 7.66 -4.10 11.50
N CYS A 173 6.58 -4.00 12.26
CA CYS A 173 5.86 -2.76 12.52
C CYS A 173 6.76 -1.73 13.20
N TYR A 174 7.46 -2.10 14.26
CA TYR A 174 8.39 -1.20 14.94
C TYR A 174 9.49 -0.71 14.00
N LYS A 175 10.10 -1.60 13.23
CA LYS A 175 11.15 -1.24 12.27
C LYS A 175 10.65 -0.26 11.22
N THR A 176 9.46 -0.49 10.71
CA THR A 176 8.85 0.39 9.69
C THR A 176 8.51 1.75 10.26
N LEU A 177 8.00 1.81 11.50
CA LEU A 177 7.68 3.07 12.17
C LEU A 177 8.93 3.90 12.43
N ILE A 178 10.05 3.27 12.79
CA ILE A 178 11.33 3.96 12.93
C ILE A 178 11.73 4.59 11.59
N SER A 179 11.58 3.86 10.50
CA SER A 179 11.85 4.36 9.14
C SER A 179 10.97 5.56 8.80
N ILE A 180 9.67 5.48 9.09
CA ILE A 180 8.72 6.59 8.85
C ILE A 180 9.14 7.83 9.65
N ALA A 181 9.47 7.65 10.93
CA ALA A 181 9.89 8.74 11.80
C ALA A 181 11.16 9.42 11.29
N ARG A 182 12.12 8.65 10.79
CA ARG A 182 13.35 9.19 10.17
C ARG A 182 13.06 10.01 8.93
N LYS A 183 12.20 9.51 8.05
CA LYS A 183 11.80 10.21 6.83
C LYS A 183 11.08 11.51 7.14
N ALA A 184 10.31 11.55 8.24
CA ALA A 184 9.61 12.73 8.69
C ALA A 184 10.50 13.71 9.48
N ASN A 185 11.78 13.38 9.68
CA ASN A 185 12.72 14.13 10.51
C ASN A 185 12.20 14.36 11.93
N ASN A 186 11.51 13.36 12.48
CA ASN A 186 10.92 13.41 13.82
C ASN A 186 11.80 12.66 14.80
N ALA A 187 12.87 13.34 15.28
CA ALA A 187 13.88 12.73 16.14
C ALA A 187 13.29 12.17 17.45
N GLY A 188 12.35 12.90 18.05
CA GLY A 188 11.69 12.45 19.28
C GLY A 188 10.91 11.14 19.07
N LEU A 189 10.22 11.03 17.95
CA LEU A 189 9.48 9.80 17.60
C LEU A 189 10.45 8.66 17.28
N VAL A 190 11.57 8.92 16.61
CA VAL A 190 12.61 7.90 16.36
C VAL A 190 13.09 7.31 17.68
N ALA A 191 13.50 8.16 18.61
CA ALA A 191 14.03 7.73 19.91
C ALA A 191 12.98 6.93 20.69
N ARG A 192 11.76 7.44 20.79
CA ARG A 192 10.67 6.80 21.54
C ARG A 192 10.29 5.46 20.94
N THR A 193 10.19 5.36 19.62
CA THR A 193 9.84 4.12 18.94
C THR A 193 10.95 3.09 19.08
N TYR A 194 12.20 3.53 18.99
CA TYR A 194 13.35 2.66 19.19
C TYR A 194 13.38 2.08 20.60
N ASP A 195 13.11 2.90 21.62
CA ASP A 195 13.03 2.44 23.01
C ASP A 195 11.94 1.37 23.18
N LYS A 196 10.76 1.59 22.59
CA LYS A 196 9.67 0.60 22.60
C LYS A 196 10.07 -0.70 21.90
N TYR A 197 10.79 -0.59 20.79
CA TYR A 197 11.28 -1.76 20.06
C TYR A 197 12.24 -2.58 20.91
N ILE A 198 13.19 -1.93 21.60
CA ILE A 198 14.13 -2.60 22.50
C ILE A 198 13.37 -3.33 23.63
N LEU A 199 12.42 -2.66 24.27
CA LEU A 199 11.60 -3.29 25.31
C LEU A 199 10.83 -4.51 24.76
N TRP A 200 10.32 -4.42 23.55
CA TRP A 200 9.65 -5.53 22.88
C TRP A 200 10.60 -6.69 22.62
N THR A 201 11.79 -6.44 22.08
CA THR A 201 12.77 -7.51 21.80
C THR A 201 13.25 -8.19 23.07
N ASP A 202 13.40 -7.45 24.17
CA ASP A 202 13.81 -8.01 25.46
C ASP A 202 12.72 -8.86 26.11
N SER A 203 11.45 -8.67 25.74
CA SER A 203 10.31 -9.37 26.33
C SER A 203 9.96 -10.69 25.62
N VAL A 204 10.53 -10.97 24.45
CA VAL A 204 10.18 -12.15 23.62
C VAL A 204 11.32 -13.15 23.47
#